data_2c06c3b77982f0796bf42177e81ad64e
#
_entry.id   2c06c3b77982f0796bf42177e81ad64e
#
_cell.length_a   1.000
_cell.length_b   1.000
_cell.length_c   1.000
_cell.angle_alpha   90.00
_cell.angle_beta   90.00
_cell.angle_gamma   90.00
#
_symmetry.space_group_name_H-M   'P 1'
#
loop_
_entity.id
_entity.type
_entity.pdbx_description
1 polymer ?
#
loop_
_entity_poly.entity_id
_entity_poly.type
_entity_poly.pdbx_seq_one_letter_code
_entity_poly.pdbx_strand_id
1 'polypeptide(L)'
;VLIREQVLLDLIVEDQDHTYNLLESGLAVGCISTEPKPMRGCTASPLGSMRYRLLASVAFRDRHFTNGLSRNAARKAPVVAYSHKDSLTSSCLLQWMGLPEGAYPCHYVPGSEPHFSAIRHGLGYGMVPESLAQDALARGEVVDLAPDAPLDISLYWHTWKVQSPRMENLSRQIIEAAPRILAPPPAGVEAQ
;
A
#
# COMPACT_ATOMS: atom_id res chain seq x y z
N VAL A 1 10.79 15.26 -12.83
CA VAL A 1 11.85 15.70 -11.88
C VAL A 1 13.14 14.95 -12.17
N LEU A 2 13.23 13.64 -11.98
CA LEU A 2 14.44 12.82 -12.19
C LEU A 2 15.04 12.98 -13.59
N ILE A 3 14.19 13.11 -14.63
CA ILE A 3 14.61 13.30 -16.02
C ILE A 3 15.31 14.66 -16.21
N ARG A 4 14.86 15.71 -15.54
CA ARG A 4 15.46 17.05 -15.65
C ARG A 4 16.83 17.14 -14.98
N GLU A 5 17.02 16.44 -13.87
CA GLU A 5 18.25 16.43 -13.08
C GLU A 5 19.27 15.40 -13.59
N GLN A 6 18.92 14.59 -14.59
CA GLN A 6 19.74 13.48 -15.10
C GLN A 6 20.24 12.54 -13.99
N VAL A 7 19.38 12.25 -13.02
CA VAL A 7 19.68 11.31 -11.92
C VAL A 7 19.38 9.89 -12.39
N LEU A 8 20.37 9.02 -12.33
CA LEU A 8 20.16 7.59 -12.49
C LEU A 8 19.48 7.04 -11.24
N LEU A 9 18.43 6.27 -11.45
CA LEU A 9 17.61 5.72 -10.38
C LEU A 9 17.68 4.19 -10.43
N ASP A 10 18.06 3.60 -9.30
CA ASP A 10 17.90 2.18 -9.04
C ASP A 10 16.80 2.02 -7.98
N LEU A 11 15.71 1.34 -8.33
CA LEU A 11 14.55 1.16 -7.48
C LEU A 11 14.50 -0.28 -6.97
N ILE A 12 14.63 -0.43 -5.66
CA ILE A 12 14.39 -1.70 -4.98
C ILE A 12 12.95 -1.69 -4.46
N VAL A 13 12.16 -2.67 -4.90
CA VAL A 13 10.78 -2.85 -4.43
C VAL A 13 10.79 -3.93 -3.35
N GLU A 14 10.38 -3.56 -2.15
CA GLU A 14 10.23 -4.46 -1.01
C GLU A 14 8.88 -4.18 -0.34
N ASP A 15 8.43 -5.08 0.51
CA ASP A 15 7.25 -4.84 1.33
C ASP A 15 7.44 -3.59 2.21
N GLN A 16 6.37 -2.81 2.37
CA GLN A 16 6.40 -1.50 3.05
C GLN A 16 6.97 -1.55 4.47
N ASP A 17 6.80 -2.67 5.16
CA ASP A 17 7.31 -2.88 6.52
C ASP A 17 8.80 -3.30 6.54
N HIS A 18 9.40 -3.56 5.37
CA HIS A 18 10.77 -4.04 5.23
C HIS A 18 11.71 -3.06 4.50
N THR A 19 11.16 -2.02 3.86
CA THR A 19 11.96 -1.01 3.12
C THR A 19 12.95 -0.27 4.02
N TYR A 20 12.63 -0.13 5.30
CA TYR A 20 13.48 0.50 6.30
C TYR A 20 14.84 -0.21 6.48
N ASN A 21 14.86 -1.53 6.40
CA ASN A 21 16.08 -2.33 6.51
C ASN A 21 17.08 -2.09 5.37
N LEU A 22 16.58 -1.68 4.19
CA LEU A 22 17.44 -1.34 3.05
C LEU A 22 18.26 -0.07 3.30
N LEU A 23 17.66 0.89 3.99
CA LEU A 23 18.35 2.11 4.40
C LEU A 23 19.37 1.80 5.51
N GLU A 24 19.01 1.00 6.51
CA GLU A 24 19.89 0.60 7.62
C GLU A 24 21.13 -0.16 7.13
N SER A 25 20.97 -1.06 6.18
CA SER A 25 22.07 -1.83 5.60
C SER A 25 22.92 -1.04 4.59
N GLY A 26 22.53 0.21 4.27
CA GLY A 26 23.21 1.03 3.26
C GLY A 26 22.99 0.60 1.82
N LEU A 27 22.04 -0.30 1.56
CA LEU A 27 21.65 -0.73 0.21
C LEU A 27 20.81 0.33 -0.50
N ALA A 28 20.15 1.22 0.25
CA ALA A 28 19.42 2.35 -0.28
C ALA A 28 19.92 3.66 0.35
N VAL A 29 19.86 4.76 -0.39
CA VAL A 29 20.19 6.11 0.10
C VAL A 29 18.97 6.84 0.64
N GLY A 30 17.77 6.36 0.35
CA GLY A 30 16.50 6.83 0.86
C GLY A 30 15.43 5.78 0.63
N CYS A 31 14.39 5.76 1.44
CA CYS A 31 13.28 4.84 1.28
C CYS A 31 11.94 5.47 1.69
N ILE A 32 10.85 4.93 1.14
CA ILE A 32 9.50 5.20 1.61
C ILE A 32 9.11 4.04 2.53
N SER A 33 8.66 4.37 3.74
CA SER A 33 8.29 3.41 4.78
C SER A 33 7.04 3.86 5.53
N THR A 34 6.41 2.94 6.23
CA THR A 34 5.30 3.20 7.16
C THR A 34 5.77 3.62 8.55
N GLU A 35 7.05 3.45 8.86
CA GLU A 35 7.63 3.77 10.17
C GLU A 35 7.73 5.31 10.37
N PRO A 36 7.06 5.89 11.38
CA PRO A 36 7.10 7.33 11.60
C PRO A 36 8.41 7.81 12.26
N LYS A 37 9.13 6.89 12.95
CA LYS A 37 10.34 7.25 13.71
C LYS A 37 11.59 7.00 12.87
N PRO A 38 12.44 8.03 12.68
CA PRO A 38 13.70 7.82 11.97
C PRO A 38 14.70 7.01 12.82
N MET A 39 15.49 6.17 12.16
CA MET A 39 16.63 5.57 12.83
C MET A 39 17.71 6.60 13.16
N ARG A 40 18.65 6.21 14.03
CA ARG A 40 19.77 7.07 14.42
C ARG A 40 20.57 7.53 13.19
N GLY A 41 20.74 8.83 13.04
CA GLY A 41 21.45 9.43 11.90
C GLY A 41 20.59 9.68 10.68
N CYS A 42 19.30 9.34 10.71
CA CYS A 42 18.35 9.58 9.63
C CYS A 42 17.30 10.64 10.00
N THR A 43 16.54 11.06 8.99
CA THR A 43 15.32 11.85 9.11
C THR A 43 14.17 11.07 8.56
N ALA A 44 12.95 11.34 9.05
CA ALA A 44 11.70 10.87 8.48
C ALA A 44 10.82 12.09 8.19
N SER A 45 10.42 12.26 6.96
CA SER A 45 9.54 13.34 6.53
C SER A 45 8.20 12.77 6.10
N PRO A 46 7.06 13.23 6.65
CA PRO A 46 5.76 12.75 6.26
C PRO A 46 5.47 13.07 4.78
N LEU A 47 4.97 12.09 4.05
CA LEU A 47 4.57 12.25 2.64
C LEU A 47 3.06 12.40 2.48
N GLY A 48 2.28 11.80 3.37
CA GLY A 48 0.84 11.67 3.32
C GLY A 48 0.39 10.24 3.54
N SER A 49 -0.83 9.93 3.15
CA SER A 49 -1.42 8.60 3.33
C SER A 49 -1.83 7.98 1.99
N MET A 50 -1.51 6.71 1.83
CA MET A 50 -2.03 5.90 0.74
C MET A 50 -3.31 5.20 1.21
N ARG A 51 -4.42 5.49 0.51
CA ARG A 51 -5.71 4.86 0.79
C ARG A 51 -5.83 3.54 0.08
N TYR A 52 -6.22 2.52 0.83
CA TYR A 52 -6.53 1.19 0.33
C TYR A 52 -8.03 0.90 0.44
N ARG A 53 -8.56 0.13 -0.51
CA ARG A 53 -9.93 -0.37 -0.56
C ARG A 53 -9.94 -1.88 -0.67
N LEU A 54 -10.92 -2.53 -0.05
CA LEU A 54 -11.13 -3.96 -0.19
C LEU A 54 -11.95 -4.25 -1.45
N LEU A 55 -11.28 -4.65 -2.52
CA LEU A 55 -11.87 -4.75 -3.84
C LEU A 55 -12.10 -6.19 -4.30
N ALA A 56 -13.12 -6.35 -5.13
CA ALA A 56 -13.37 -7.57 -5.91
C ALA A 56 -13.95 -7.18 -7.28
N SER A 57 -13.83 -8.06 -8.28
CA SER A 57 -14.62 -7.87 -9.51
C SER A 57 -16.12 -8.03 -9.23
N VAL A 58 -16.97 -7.42 -10.06
CA VAL A 58 -18.44 -7.51 -9.93
C VAL A 58 -18.89 -8.98 -9.95
N ALA A 59 -18.38 -9.77 -10.89
CA ALA A 59 -18.73 -11.19 -11.00
C ALA A 59 -18.29 -12.01 -9.77
N PHE A 60 -17.14 -11.65 -9.16
CA PHE A 60 -16.66 -12.30 -7.94
C PHE A 60 -17.55 -11.94 -6.74
N ARG A 61 -17.91 -10.65 -6.58
CA ARG A 61 -18.86 -10.19 -5.55
C ARG A 61 -20.18 -10.94 -5.67
N ASP A 62 -20.78 -11.03 -6.88
CA ASP A 62 -22.08 -11.66 -7.12
C ASP A 62 -22.06 -13.16 -6.79
N ARG A 63 -20.91 -13.83 -6.95
CA ARG A 63 -20.72 -15.25 -6.63
C ARG A 63 -20.50 -15.50 -5.14
N HIS A 64 -19.69 -14.68 -4.47
CA HIS A 64 -19.20 -14.97 -3.12
C HIS A 64 -19.81 -14.08 -2.05
N PHE A 65 -20.30 -12.90 -2.40
CA PHE A 65 -20.77 -11.86 -1.48
C PHE A 65 -22.18 -11.35 -1.82
N THR A 66 -23.06 -12.24 -2.25
CA THR A 66 -24.45 -11.93 -2.62
C THR A 66 -25.24 -11.18 -1.56
N ASN A 67 -24.96 -11.46 -0.28
CA ASN A 67 -25.58 -10.80 0.88
C ASN A 67 -24.61 -9.82 1.58
N GLY A 68 -23.67 -9.25 0.81
CA GLY A 68 -22.62 -8.39 1.33
C GLY A 68 -21.46 -9.13 1.99
N LEU A 69 -20.49 -8.35 2.43
CA LEU A 69 -19.30 -8.85 3.12
C LEU A 69 -19.68 -9.39 4.50
N SER A 70 -19.46 -10.66 4.72
CA SER A 70 -19.70 -11.34 6.00
C SER A 70 -18.56 -12.30 6.34
N ARG A 71 -18.38 -12.61 7.65
CA ARG A 71 -17.36 -13.54 8.12
C ARG A 71 -17.42 -14.90 7.40
N ASN A 72 -18.63 -15.44 7.22
CA ASN A 72 -18.82 -16.73 6.55
C ASN A 72 -18.48 -16.70 5.05
N ALA A 73 -18.83 -15.63 4.35
CA ALA A 73 -18.49 -15.43 2.96
C ALA A 73 -16.99 -15.22 2.78
N ALA A 74 -16.38 -14.34 3.58
CA ALA A 74 -14.95 -14.03 3.55
C ALA A 74 -14.08 -15.28 3.83
N ARG A 75 -14.51 -16.16 4.75
CA ARG A 75 -13.80 -17.41 5.04
C ARG A 75 -13.75 -18.38 3.87
N LYS A 76 -14.72 -18.35 2.98
CA LYS A 76 -14.85 -19.30 1.84
C LYS A 76 -14.29 -18.74 0.54
N ALA A 77 -14.31 -17.42 0.39
CA ALA A 77 -13.84 -16.73 -0.79
C ALA A 77 -12.31 -16.62 -0.80
N PRO A 78 -11.63 -16.90 -1.94
CA PRO A 78 -10.19 -16.74 -2.02
C PRO A 78 -9.77 -15.27 -1.93
N VAL A 79 -8.77 -15.00 -1.09
CA VAL A 79 -8.05 -13.73 -1.02
C VAL A 79 -6.94 -13.71 -2.07
N VAL A 80 -6.62 -12.55 -2.59
CA VAL A 80 -5.38 -12.30 -3.33
C VAL A 80 -4.51 -11.41 -2.46
N ALA A 81 -3.36 -11.90 -2.04
CA ALA A 81 -2.33 -11.18 -1.29
C ALA A 81 -1.12 -10.90 -2.18
N TYR A 82 -0.39 -9.83 -1.89
CA TYR A 82 0.81 -9.44 -2.64
C TYR A 82 1.94 -10.46 -2.45
N SER A 83 2.19 -10.86 -1.21
CA SER A 83 3.23 -11.83 -0.83
C SER A 83 2.88 -12.51 0.48
N HIS A 84 3.68 -13.49 0.89
CA HIS A 84 3.56 -14.11 2.22
C HIS A 84 3.90 -13.17 3.39
N LYS A 85 4.52 -12.02 3.11
CA LYS A 85 4.83 -10.99 4.11
C LYS A 85 3.74 -9.92 4.18
N ASP A 86 2.86 -9.84 3.17
CA ASP A 86 1.79 -8.84 3.08
C ASP A 86 0.72 -9.13 4.15
N SER A 87 0.67 -8.27 5.14
CA SER A 87 -0.29 -8.35 6.23
C SER A 87 -1.53 -7.47 6.07
N LEU A 88 -1.63 -6.63 5.02
CA LEU A 88 -2.72 -5.67 4.88
C LEU A 88 -4.09 -6.32 4.88
N THR A 89 -4.32 -7.23 3.94
CA THR A 89 -5.63 -7.91 3.83
C THR A 89 -5.89 -8.79 5.05
N SER A 90 -4.88 -9.53 5.54
CA SER A 90 -5.04 -10.42 6.70
C SER A 90 -5.34 -9.66 7.99
N SER A 91 -4.69 -8.52 8.22
CA SER A 91 -4.93 -7.66 9.38
C SER A 91 -6.34 -7.07 9.36
N CYS A 92 -6.82 -6.61 8.20
CA CYS A 92 -8.19 -6.13 8.06
C CYS A 92 -9.22 -7.22 8.33
N LEU A 93 -9.04 -8.42 7.77
CA LEU A 93 -9.95 -9.55 7.99
C LEU A 93 -9.95 -10.02 9.45
N LEU A 94 -8.79 -9.99 10.11
CA LEU A 94 -8.68 -10.29 11.53
C LEU A 94 -9.41 -9.23 12.36
N GLN A 95 -9.15 -7.96 12.11
CA GLN A 95 -9.73 -6.86 12.87
C GLN A 95 -11.25 -6.73 12.67
N TRP A 96 -11.73 -6.83 11.43
CA TRP A 96 -13.16 -6.61 11.12
C TRP A 96 -14.02 -7.84 11.39
N MET A 97 -13.48 -9.05 11.25
CA MET A 97 -14.26 -10.30 11.23
C MET A 97 -13.69 -11.40 12.12
N GLY A 98 -12.57 -11.18 12.79
CA GLY A 98 -11.91 -12.22 13.59
C GLY A 98 -11.44 -13.42 12.74
N LEU A 99 -11.05 -13.18 11.47
CA LEU A 99 -10.52 -14.21 10.58
C LEU A 99 -9.00 -14.13 10.56
N PRO A 100 -8.30 -15.05 11.24
CA PRO A 100 -6.84 -15.08 11.20
C PRO A 100 -6.35 -15.57 9.82
N GLU A 101 -5.09 -15.28 9.54
CA GLU A 101 -4.39 -15.85 8.38
C GLU A 101 -4.50 -17.39 8.39
N GLY A 102 -4.67 -17.99 7.21
CA GLY A 102 -4.91 -19.44 7.07
C GLY A 102 -6.36 -19.88 7.30
N ALA A 103 -7.27 -18.99 7.75
CA ALA A 103 -8.68 -19.31 7.90
C ALA A 103 -9.48 -19.25 6.58
N TYR A 104 -8.85 -18.83 5.48
CA TYR A 104 -9.43 -18.66 4.15
C TYR A 104 -8.43 -19.05 3.06
N PRO A 105 -8.90 -19.43 1.84
CA PRO A 105 -8.00 -19.67 0.71
C PRO A 105 -7.27 -18.38 0.31
N CYS A 106 -5.99 -18.49 -0.06
CA CYS A 106 -5.20 -17.33 -0.45
C CYS A 106 -4.34 -17.63 -1.69
N HIS A 107 -4.36 -16.71 -2.65
CA HIS A 107 -3.45 -16.63 -3.78
C HIS A 107 -2.40 -15.56 -3.50
N TYR A 108 -1.15 -15.82 -3.89
CA TYR A 108 -0.07 -14.86 -3.76
C TYR A 108 0.36 -14.38 -5.14
N VAL A 109 0.16 -13.09 -5.42
CA VAL A 109 0.44 -12.47 -6.72
C VAL A 109 1.32 -11.25 -6.51
N PRO A 110 2.65 -11.36 -6.65
CA PRO A 110 3.56 -10.24 -6.44
C PRO A 110 3.47 -9.21 -7.58
N GLY A 111 3.71 -7.95 -7.23
CA GLY A 111 3.62 -6.81 -8.14
C GLY A 111 2.25 -6.13 -8.11
N SER A 112 2.22 -4.81 -7.95
CA SER A 112 0.98 -4.03 -7.75
C SER A 112 0.00 -4.20 -8.91
N GLU A 113 0.47 -4.08 -10.15
CA GLU A 113 -0.36 -4.26 -11.34
C GLU A 113 -0.84 -5.71 -11.53
N PRO A 114 0.00 -6.77 -11.46
CA PRO A 114 -0.46 -8.16 -11.51
C PRO A 114 -1.44 -8.49 -10.37
N HIS A 115 -1.19 -8.04 -9.15
CA HIS A 115 -2.07 -8.22 -8.00
C HIS A 115 -3.46 -7.62 -8.27
N PHE A 116 -3.52 -6.36 -8.67
CA PHE A 116 -4.79 -5.71 -9.02
C PHE A 116 -5.47 -6.38 -10.23
N SER A 117 -4.70 -6.74 -11.25
CA SER A 117 -5.22 -7.44 -12.42
C SER A 117 -5.88 -8.77 -12.04
N ALA A 118 -5.27 -9.55 -11.14
CA ALA A 118 -5.85 -10.80 -10.64
C ALA A 118 -7.21 -10.57 -9.94
N ILE A 119 -7.33 -9.54 -9.11
CA ILE A 119 -8.58 -9.15 -8.44
C ILE A 119 -9.63 -8.73 -9.48
N ARG A 120 -9.27 -7.87 -10.43
CA ARG A 120 -10.15 -7.38 -11.49
C ARG A 120 -10.70 -8.50 -12.37
N HIS A 121 -9.90 -9.54 -12.62
CA HIS A 121 -10.32 -10.72 -13.39
C HIS A 121 -11.00 -11.81 -12.54
N GLY A 122 -11.26 -11.56 -11.27
CA GLY A 122 -12.07 -12.43 -10.41
C GLY A 122 -11.35 -13.64 -9.86
N LEU A 123 -10.01 -13.59 -9.71
CA LEU A 123 -9.24 -14.63 -9.02
C LEU A 123 -9.57 -14.67 -7.52
N GLY A 124 -9.84 -13.49 -6.94
CA GLY A 124 -10.15 -13.31 -5.53
C GLY A 124 -10.51 -11.87 -5.20
N TYR A 125 -10.45 -11.54 -3.92
CA TYR A 125 -10.61 -10.19 -3.38
C TYR A 125 -9.40 -9.82 -2.52
N GLY A 126 -9.14 -8.53 -2.32
CA GLY A 126 -7.99 -8.07 -1.53
C GLY A 126 -7.89 -6.55 -1.43
N MET A 127 -6.93 -6.10 -0.61
CA MET A 127 -6.65 -4.68 -0.43
C MET A 127 -5.85 -4.14 -1.61
N VAL A 128 -6.34 -3.05 -2.23
CA VAL A 128 -5.72 -2.41 -3.40
C VAL A 128 -5.63 -0.91 -3.14
N PRO A 129 -4.51 -0.25 -3.50
CA PRO A 129 -4.43 1.21 -3.47
C PRO A 129 -5.55 1.83 -4.31
N GLU A 130 -6.31 2.78 -3.73
CA GLU A 130 -7.42 3.43 -4.43
C GLU A 130 -6.97 4.11 -5.72
N SER A 131 -5.78 4.74 -5.70
CA SER A 131 -5.19 5.40 -6.87
C SER A 131 -4.96 4.46 -8.06
N LEU A 132 -4.64 3.19 -7.80
CA LEU A 132 -4.45 2.17 -8.83
C LEU A 132 -5.79 1.68 -9.40
N ALA A 133 -6.83 1.65 -8.57
CA ALA A 133 -8.13 1.10 -8.92
C ALA A 133 -9.15 2.15 -9.40
N GLN A 134 -8.85 3.43 -9.33
CA GLN A 134 -9.78 4.54 -9.55
C GLN A 134 -10.55 4.43 -10.87
N ASP A 135 -9.85 4.17 -11.97
CA ASP A 135 -10.48 4.03 -13.29
C ASP A 135 -11.38 2.80 -13.38
N ALA A 136 -10.97 1.68 -12.81
CA ALA A 136 -11.75 0.45 -12.82
C ALA A 136 -12.99 0.54 -11.91
N LEU A 137 -12.90 1.24 -10.78
CA LEU A 137 -14.04 1.60 -9.94
C LEU A 137 -15.02 2.48 -10.69
N ALA A 138 -14.53 3.53 -11.36
CA ALA A 138 -15.39 4.43 -12.15
C ALA A 138 -16.10 3.73 -13.32
N ARG A 139 -15.45 2.73 -13.92
CA ARG A 139 -16.07 1.91 -14.99
C ARG A 139 -16.94 0.75 -14.48
N GLY A 140 -16.99 0.54 -13.17
CA GLY A 140 -17.73 -0.56 -12.56
C GLY A 140 -17.16 -1.96 -12.86
N GLU A 141 -15.87 -2.06 -13.15
CA GLU A 141 -15.17 -3.34 -13.34
C GLU A 141 -14.89 -4.04 -12.01
N VAL A 142 -14.64 -3.24 -10.98
CA VAL A 142 -14.48 -3.69 -9.60
C VAL A 142 -15.40 -2.92 -8.66
N VAL A 143 -15.64 -3.49 -7.50
CA VAL A 143 -16.48 -2.92 -6.44
C VAL A 143 -15.75 -2.95 -5.12
N ASP A 144 -16.02 -1.96 -4.28
CA ASP A 144 -15.57 -1.91 -2.90
C ASP A 144 -16.52 -2.75 -2.03
N LEU A 145 -15.96 -3.77 -1.37
CA LEU A 145 -16.70 -4.67 -0.49
C LEU A 145 -16.94 -4.08 0.91
N ALA A 146 -16.18 -3.04 1.29
CA ALA A 146 -16.22 -2.38 2.59
C ALA A 146 -16.09 -0.85 2.44
N PRO A 147 -17.04 -0.17 1.77
CA PRO A 147 -16.91 1.25 1.43
C PRO A 147 -16.79 2.17 2.65
N ASP A 148 -17.35 1.77 3.79
CA ASP A 148 -17.32 2.53 5.04
C ASP A 148 -16.05 2.29 5.87
N ALA A 149 -15.16 1.40 5.43
CA ALA A 149 -13.95 1.00 6.13
C ALA A 149 -12.69 1.07 5.24
N PRO A 150 -12.36 2.24 4.64
CA PRO A 150 -11.09 2.40 3.94
C PRO A 150 -9.92 2.30 4.92
N LEU A 151 -8.79 1.83 4.45
CA LEU A 151 -7.56 1.78 5.22
C LEU A 151 -6.58 2.83 4.70
N ASP A 152 -6.23 3.80 5.55
CA ASP A 152 -5.24 4.83 5.22
C ASP A 152 -3.90 4.49 5.87
N ILE A 153 -2.87 4.27 5.05
CA ILE A 153 -1.51 3.95 5.48
C ILE A 153 -0.64 5.19 5.33
N SER A 154 -0.15 5.72 6.45
CA SER A 154 0.78 6.85 6.47
C SER A 154 2.13 6.44 5.92
N LEU A 155 2.71 7.28 5.05
CA LEU A 155 4.00 7.06 4.40
C LEU A 155 4.97 8.17 4.77
N TYR A 156 6.21 7.78 4.97
CA TYR A 156 7.31 8.67 5.35
C TYR A 156 8.49 8.47 4.40
N TRP A 157 9.15 9.58 4.02
CA TRP A 157 10.43 9.58 3.34
C TRP A 157 11.56 9.53 4.36
N HIS A 158 12.31 8.45 4.37
CA HIS A 158 13.48 8.28 5.22
C HIS A 158 14.75 8.46 4.42
N THR A 159 15.71 9.21 4.99
CA THR A 159 17.02 9.44 4.40
C THR A 159 18.04 9.81 5.48
N TRP A 160 19.32 9.71 5.15
CA TRP A 160 20.41 10.13 6.05
C TRP A 160 20.35 11.63 6.30
N LYS A 161 20.71 12.08 7.52
CA LYS A 161 20.81 13.51 7.86
C LYS A 161 21.90 14.22 7.06
N VAL A 162 23.01 13.49 6.80
CA VAL A 162 24.10 14.01 5.97
C VAL A 162 23.89 13.52 4.55
N GLN A 163 23.58 14.43 3.67
CA GLN A 163 23.29 14.16 2.26
C GLN A 163 24.16 15.03 1.36
N SER A 164 24.36 14.59 0.11
CA SER A 164 24.87 15.47 -0.93
C SER A 164 23.82 16.51 -1.32
N PRO A 165 24.20 17.69 -1.87
CA PRO A 165 23.24 18.69 -2.36
C PRO A 165 22.26 18.15 -3.38
N ARG A 166 22.66 17.16 -4.21
CA ARG A 166 21.78 16.49 -5.17
C ARG A 166 20.72 15.65 -4.45
N MET A 167 21.11 14.93 -3.40
CA MET A 167 20.16 14.11 -2.63
C MET A 167 19.21 14.96 -1.82
N GLU A 168 19.65 16.08 -1.25
CA GLU A 168 18.79 17.06 -0.58
C GLU A 168 17.73 17.62 -1.54
N ASN A 169 18.17 18.00 -2.75
CA ASN A 169 17.26 18.48 -3.78
C ASN A 169 16.22 17.43 -4.18
N LEU A 170 16.65 16.17 -4.37
CA LEU A 170 15.76 15.06 -4.67
C LEU A 170 14.75 14.82 -3.54
N SER A 171 15.19 14.77 -2.29
CA SER A 171 14.34 14.60 -1.10
C SER A 171 13.28 15.69 -1.02
N ARG A 172 13.67 16.96 -1.20
CA ARG A 172 12.73 18.08 -1.22
C ARG A 172 11.68 17.92 -2.32
N GLN A 173 12.07 17.54 -3.53
CA GLN A 173 11.15 17.38 -4.65
C GLN A 173 10.19 16.18 -4.44
N ILE A 174 10.63 15.10 -3.81
CA ILE A 174 9.76 13.97 -3.42
C ILE A 174 8.71 14.46 -2.43
N ILE A 175 9.12 15.17 -1.38
CA ILE A 175 8.22 15.67 -0.34
C ILE A 175 7.20 16.66 -0.93
N GLU A 176 7.64 17.60 -1.78
CA GLU A 176 6.76 18.58 -2.45
C GLU A 176 5.78 17.95 -3.45
N ALA A 177 6.17 16.84 -4.08
CA ALA A 177 5.32 16.15 -5.05
C ALA A 177 4.32 15.19 -4.40
N ALA A 178 4.62 14.66 -3.22
CA ALA A 178 3.81 13.65 -2.54
C ALA A 178 2.32 14.03 -2.36
N PRO A 179 1.95 15.28 -1.98
CA PRO A 179 0.55 15.68 -1.83
C PRO A 179 -0.29 15.66 -3.11
N ARG A 180 0.34 15.50 -4.27
CA ARG A 180 -0.37 15.36 -5.57
C ARG A 180 -0.88 13.94 -5.81
N ILE A 181 -0.37 12.97 -5.04
CA ILE A 181 -0.63 11.54 -5.24
C ILE A 181 -1.23 10.92 -3.97
N LEU A 182 -0.80 11.41 -2.80
CA LEU A 182 -1.21 10.90 -1.49
C LEU A 182 -2.24 11.82 -0.86
N ALA A 183 -3.14 11.24 -0.09
CA ALA A 183 -4.07 12.00 0.75
C ALA A 183 -3.31 12.67 1.92
N PRO A 184 -3.87 13.73 2.54
CA PRO A 184 -3.31 14.26 3.77
C PRO A 184 -3.17 13.16 4.83
N PRO A 185 -2.14 13.21 5.70
CA PRO A 185 -2.02 12.26 6.78
C PRO A 185 -3.25 12.33 7.70
N PRO A 186 -3.69 11.21 8.30
CA PRO A 186 -4.80 11.22 9.24
C PRO A 186 -4.51 12.17 10.41
N ALA A 187 -5.54 12.88 10.87
CA ALA A 187 -5.42 13.84 11.97
C ALA A 187 -4.89 13.14 13.24
N GLY A 188 -3.74 13.58 13.74
CA GLY A 188 -3.10 13.05 14.94
C GLY A 188 -1.64 12.59 14.75
N VAL A 189 -1.11 12.62 13.54
CA VAL A 189 0.31 12.36 13.27
C VAL A 189 1.01 13.69 13.05
N GLU A 190 1.32 14.38 14.16
CA GLU A 190 2.21 15.55 14.11
C GLU A 190 3.66 15.09 13.90
N ALA A 191 4.35 15.75 12.96
CA ALA A 191 5.78 15.62 12.78
C ALA A 191 6.48 16.08 14.09
N GLN A 192 7.14 15.16 14.77
CA GLN A 192 8.06 15.45 15.88
C GLN A 192 9.48 15.61 15.34
#